data_93d27663a6d77967bafa4997b959a980
#
_entry.id   93d27663a6d77967bafa4997b959a980
#
_cell.length_a   1.000
_cell.length_b   1.000
_cell.length_c   1.000
_cell.angle_alpha   90.00
_cell.angle_beta   90.00
_cell.angle_gamma   90.00
#
_symmetry.space_group_name_H-M   'P 1'
#
loop_
_entity.id
_entity.type
_entity.pdbx_description
1 polymer ?
#
loop_
_entity_poly.entity_id
_entity_poly.type
_entity_poly.pdbx_seq_one_letter_code
_entity_poly.pdbx_strand_id
1 'polypeptide(L)'
;MISELIYKYLDNEASEEEVLVVFKWIESSEENKKQFIALKKAWAFTENSSDSPAMALQEFYKKKQKKSRGKWYKLLRYAAIILVFIGLGKTATQLFVPNSNPSKEIVLELSNGTIEYISKDQTKNVIDEKGNAIAKQSQDSIVYYGHATNNELVYNTLKVPYGKTFKVTLSDGTLIHLNAGSTLKYPQQFGLNTSRKVYLTGEAFFDVTKDKLHPFIVESNQVSVEVLGTKFNLSAYPDEKQIQTVLVEGSVRLSENANPKNNTILSPNHAATWTNSSKKFATETVDVDLFTAWVQGELIFKDASFGSICKRMERAFDVTIVNSNSNLVAQKFSGTIKIKESKVEDILDLLKLDTPFKYSKKDGIIKITN
;
A
#
# COMPACT_ATOMS: atom_id res chain seq x y z
N MET A 1 11.08 1.67 26.08
CA MET A 1 10.77 0.29 26.53
C MET A 1 9.62 -0.31 25.70
N ILE A 2 8.32 0.07 25.85
CA ILE A 2 7.24 -0.57 25.06
C ILE A 2 7.31 -0.27 23.55
N SER A 3 7.67 0.95 23.17
CA SER A 3 7.84 1.33 21.76
C SER A 3 8.94 0.53 21.05
N GLU A 4 10.00 0.21 21.74
CA GLU A 4 11.10 -0.59 21.23
C GLU A 4 10.68 -2.05 20.98
N LEU A 5 9.88 -2.61 21.90
CA LEU A 5 9.29 -3.93 21.73
C LEU A 5 8.30 -3.97 20.56
N ILE A 6 7.53 -2.90 20.34
CA ILE A 6 6.63 -2.79 19.20
C ILE A 6 7.43 -2.80 17.88
N TYR A 7 8.56 -2.11 17.80
CA TYR A 7 9.41 -2.12 16.61
C TYR A 7 10.02 -3.50 16.38
N LYS A 8 10.59 -4.14 17.42
CA LYS A 8 11.08 -5.52 17.31
C LYS A 8 9.97 -6.48 16.81
N TYR A 9 8.74 -6.28 17.29
CA TYR A 9 7.59 -7.07 16.82
C TYR A 9 7.29 -6.82 15.34
N LEU A 10 7.28 -5.55 14.90
CA LEU A 10 7.03 -5.18 13.50
C LEU A 10 8.15 -5.66 12.56
N ASP A 11 9.40 -5.67 13.06
CA ASP A 11 10.58 -6.17 12.34
C ASP A 11 10.70 -7.71 12.37
N ASN A 12 9.75 -8.39 13.08
CA ASN A 12 9.75 -9.84 13.26
C ASN A 12 10.99 -10.36 14.00
N GLU A 13 11.54 -9.55 14.91
CA GLU A 13 12.72 -9.83 15.74
C GLU A 13 12.38 -10.02 17.22
N ALA A 14 11.10 -9.86 17.61
CA ALA A 14 10.63 -10.02 18.98
C ALA A 14 10.56 -11.52 19.38
N SER A 15 11.03 -11.84 20.59
CA SER A 15 10.84 -13.15 21.20
C SER A 15 9.37 -13.40 21.58
N GLU A 16 8.98 -14.65 21.83
CA GLU A 16 7.61 -15.00 22.25
C GLU A 16 7.17 -14.24 23.51
N GLU A 17 8.08 -14.06 24.47
CA GLU A 17 7.80 -13.30 25.70
C GLU A 17 7.61 -11.80 25.41
N GLU A 18 8.43 -11.21 24.55
CA GLU A 18 8.32 -9.82 24.11
C GLU A 18 7.02 -9.57 23.33
N VAL A 19 6.60 -10.54 22.50
CA VAL A 19 5.31 -10.51 21.79
C VAL A 19 4.15 -10.45 22.78
N LEU A 20 4.15 -11.28 23.82
CA LEU A 20 3.11 -11.28 24.85
C LEU A 20 3.02 -9.93 25.58
N VAL A 21 4.16 -9.28 25.85
CA VAL A 21 4.20 -7.95 26.46
C VAL A 21 3.56 -6.87 25.57
N VAL A 22 3.86 -6.91 24.26
CA VAL A 22 3.26 -5.99 23.29
C VAL A 22 1.74 -6.19 23.24
N PHE A 23 1.26 -7.45 23.21
CA PHE A 23 -0.17 -7.73 23.21
C PHE A 23 -0.87 -7.28 24.49
N LYS A 24 -0.29 -7.57 25.64
CA LYS A 24 -0.85 -7.13 26.92
C LYS A 24 -0.98 -5.61 26.99
N TRP A 25 -0.01 -4.91 26.40
CA TRP A 25 -0.07 -3.45 26.31
C TRP A 25 -1.17 -2.98 25.33
N ILE A 26 -1.33 -3.61 24.16
CA ILE A 26 -2.41 -3.29 23.21
C ILE A 26 -3.79 -3.50 23.86
N GLU A 27 -3.94 -4.55 24.65
CA GLU A 27 -5.21 -4.91 25.31
C GLU A 27 -5.54 -4.02 26.51
N SER A 28 -4.55 -3.35 27.08
CA SER A 28 -4.73 -2.59 28.31
C SER A 28 -5.55 -1.30 28.11
N SER A 29 -5.66 -0.75 26.88
CA SER A 29 -6.53 0.40 26.59
C SER A 29 -6.84 0.53 25.09
N GLU A 30 -7.99 1.11 24.74
CA GLU A 30 -8.35 1.46 23.35
C GLU A 30 -7.41 2.51 22.75
N GLU A 31 -6.79 3.36 23.58
CA GLU A 31 -5.81 4.35 23.14
C GLU A 31 -4.50 3.67 22.68
N ASN A 32 -4.02 2.67 23.43
CA ASN A 32 -2.85 1.88 23.08
C ASN A 32 -3.03 1.12 21.78
N LYS A 33 -4.23 0.59 21.55
CA LYS A 33 -4.62 -0.09 20.32
C LYS A 33 -4.57 0.85 19.12
N LYS A 34 -5.14 2.07 19.26
CA LYS A 34 -5.06 3.10 18.21
C LYS A 34 -3.61 3.52 17.94
N GLN A 35 -2.79 3.65 18.99
CA GLN A 35 -1.37 3.95 18.86
C GLN A 35 -0.61 2.84 18.13
N PHE A 36 -0.87 1.58 18.44
CA PHE A 36 -0.27 0.44 17.74
C PHE A 36 -0.62 0.42 16.26
N ILE A 37 -1.90 0.63 15.92
CA ILE A 37 -2.36 0.68 14.51
C ILE A 37 -1.70 1.86 13.77
N ALA A 38 -1.57 3.02 14.42
CA ALA A 38 -0.90 4.18 13.85
C ALA A 38 0.60 3.92 13.63
N LEU A 39 1.27 3.27 14.60
CA LEU A 39 2.68 2.90 14.49
C LEU A 39 2.91 1.83 13.41
N LYS A 40 2.06 0.80 13.32
CA LYS A 40 2.13 -0.21 12.26
C LYS A 40 1.97 0.42 10.87
N LYS A 41 1.02 1.38 10.74
CA LYS A 41 0.84 2.14 9.49
C LYS A 41 2.03 3.05 9.19
N ALA A 42 2.54 3.78 10.19
CA ALA A 42 3.71 4.64 10.02
C ALA A 42 4.97 3.84 9.68
N TRP A 43 5.18 2.69 10.35
CA TRP A 43 6.30 1.79 10.07
C TRP A 43 6.29 1.30 8.62
N ALA A 44 5.14 0.92 8.10
CA ALA A 44 4.97 0.52 6.69
C ALA A 44 5.30 1.66 5.67
N PHE A 45 5.33 2.92 6.12
CA PHE A 45 5.68 4.09 5.30
C PHE A 45 7.09 4.65 5.54
N THR A 46 7.78 4.27 6.65
CA THR A 46 9.03 4.93 7.08
C THR A 46 10.31 4.13 6.82
N GLU A 47 10.27 2.93 6.27
CA GLU A 47 11.48 2.17 5.88
C GLU A 47 12.33 2.85 4.78
N ASN A 48 11.99 4.09 4.40
CA ASN A 48 12.65 4.85 3.33
C ASN A 48 13.53 6.01 3.77
N SER A 49 13.74 6.23 5.09
CA SER A 49 14.68 7.24 5.56
C SER A 49 15.73 6.60 6.46
N SER A 50 16.99 6.97 6.23
CA SER A 50 18.19 6.55 6.97
C SER A 50 18.20 6.99 8.46
N ASP A 51 17.11 7.55 8.98
CA ASP A 51 17.00 8.01 10.34
C ASP A 51 16.25 6.99 11.20
N SER A 52 16.92 6.57 12.28
CA SER A 52 16.39 5.62 13.25
C SER A 52 14.96 5.97 13.71
N PRO A 53 14.02 5.00 13.72
CA PRO A 53 12.65 5.19 14.19
C PRO A 53 12.54 5.84 15.59
N ALA A 54 13.56 5.67 16.44
CA ALA A 54 13.65 6.28 17.76
C ALA A 54 13.76 7.81 17.71
N MET A 55 14.37 8.41 16.68
CA MET A 55 14.48 9.87 16.52
C MET A 55 13.15 10.50 16.09
N ALA A 56 12.40 9.88 15.23
CA ALA A 56 11.08 10.35 14.80
C ALA A 56 10.08 10.39 15.98
N LEU A 57 10.18 9.42 16.90
CA LEU A 57 9.36 9.38 18.10
C LEU A 57 9.76 10.49 19.11
N GLN A 58 11.06 10.77 19.28
CA GLN A 58 11.51 11.87 20.16
C GLN A 58 11.07 13.24 19.66
N GLU A 59 11.04 13.48 18.35
CA GLU A 59 10.52 14.73 17.78
C GLU A 59 9.02 14.90 18.01
N PHE A 60 8.25 13.82 17.89
CA PHE A 60 6.81 13.82 18.14
C PHE A 60 6.49 14.17 19.61
N TYR A 61 7.23 13.61 20.58
CA TYR A 61 7.03 13.93 21.99
C TYR A 61 7.57 15.32 22.41
N LYS A 62 8.65 15.82 21.79
CA LYS A 62 9.15 17.19 22.00
C LYS A 62 8.16 18.27 21.53
N LYS A 63 7.42 18.03 20.44
CA LYS A 63 6.36 18.97 19.98
C LYS A 63 5.15 19.03 20.90
N LYS A 64 4.88 18.00 21.70
CA LYS A 64 3.72 17.95 22.60
C LYS A 64 3.94 18.69 23.93
N GLN A 65 5.18 19.02 24.31
CA GLN A 65 5.51 19.62 25.62
C GLN A 65 5.63 21.16 25.66
N LYS A 66 5.52 21.88 24.53
CA LYS A 66 5.53 23.35 24.55
C LYS A 66 4.12 23.93 24.59
N LYS A 67 3.49 23.90 25.78
CA LYS A 67 2.35 24.77 26.10
C LYS A 67 2.79 25.80 27.18
N SER A 68 3.09 27.00 26.72
CA SER A 68 3.37 28.17 27.55
C SER A 68 2.10 28.64 28.26
N ARG A 69 2.18 28.77 29.59
CA ARG A 69 1.18 29.48 30.42
C ARG A 69 1.40 30.97 30.31
N GLY A 70 0.41 31.73 29.85
CA GLY A 70 0.43 33.19 29.97
C GLY A 70 -0.65 33.92 29.19
N LYS A 71 -1.52 34.64 29.91
CA LYS A 71 -2.47 35.67 29.44
C LYS A 71 -3.89 35.22 29.04
N TRP A 72 -4.61 34.66 30.00
CA TRP A 72 -5.98 34.17 29.79
C TRP A 72 -7.11 35.12 30.18
N TYR A 73 -6.87 36.28 30.77
CA TYR A 73 -7.90 37.10 31.41
C TYR A 73 -8.48 38.25 30.56
N LYS A 74 -8.05 38.47 29.30
CA LYS A 74 -8.58 39.56 28.47
C LYS A 74 -9.49 39.11 27.32
N LEU A 75 -9.71 37.80 27.13
CA LEU A 75 -10.44 37.25 25.99
C LEU A 75 -11.88 36.77 26.26
N LEU A 76 -12.33 36.85 27.50
CA LEU A 76 -13.66 36.36 27.94
C LEU A 76 -14.87 37.18 27.42
N ARG A 77 -14.67 38.37 26.89
CA ARG A 77 -15.76 39.23 26.40
C ARG A 77 -16.17 38.97 24.94
N TYR A 78 -15.36 38.26 24.14
CA TYR A 78 -15.69 37.91 22.76
C TYR A 78 -16.03 36.43 22.57
N ALA A 79 -15.93 35.63 23.62
CA ALA A 79 -16.15 34.20 23.57
C ALA A 79 -17.59 33.79 23.25
N ALA A 80 -18.58 34.58 23.68
CA ALA A 80 -20.00 34.25 23.45
C ALA A 80 -20.41 34.40 21.97
N ILE A 81 -19.88 35.40 21.27
CA ILE A 81 -20.20 35.64 19.84
C ILE A 81 -19.49 34.60 18.97
N ILE A 82 -18.26 34.22 19.31
CA ILE A 82 -17.50 33.18 18.58
C ILE A 82 -18.14 31.80 18.76
N LEU A 83 -18.69 31.49 19.95
CA LEU A 83 -19.37 30.21 20.17
C LEU A 83 -20.68 30.07 19.37
N VAL A 84 -21.42 31.16 19.14
CA VAL A 84 -22.62 31.13 18.30
C VAL A 84 -22.24 30.91 16.81
N PHE A 85 -21.18 31.56 16.32
CA PHE A 85 -20.68 31.35 14.94
C PHE A 85 -20.03 29.97 14.75
N ILE A 86 -19.37 29.43 15.77
CA ILE A 86 -18.81 28.05 15.73
C ILE A 86 -19.95 27.03 15.80
N GLY A 87 -21.02 27.29 16.56
CA GLY A 87 -22.22 26.44 16.63
C GLY A 87 -22.97 26.38 15.29
N LEU A 88 -23.20 27.54 14.67
CA LEU A 88 -23.86 27.63 13.36
C LEU A 88 -22.96 27.12 12.21
N GLY A 89 -21.64 27.33 12.29
CA GLY A 89 -20.67 26.80 11.31
C GLY A 89 -20.58 25.26 11.38
N LYS A 90 -20.60 24.66 12.58
CA LYS A 90 -20.57 23.19 12.71
C LYS A 90 -21.83 22.50 12.22
N THR A 91 -23.00 23.11 12.38
CA THR A 91 -24.26 22.54 11.85
C THR A 91 -24.35 22.65 10.32
N ALA A 92 -23.81 23.69 9.71
CA ALA A 92 -23.77 23.86 8.26
C ALA A 92 -22.73 22.92 7.59
N THR A 93 -21.56 22.69 8.23
CA THR A 93 -20.52 21.79 7.68
C THR A 93 -20.86 20.30 7.88
N GLN A 94 -21.65 19.93 8.89
CA GLN A 94 -22.11 18.53 9.06
C GLN A 94 -23.13 18.07 8.02
N LEU A 95 -23.79 18.98 7.32
CA LEU A 95 -24.78 18.65 6.27
C LEU A 95 -24.17 18.43 4.88
N PHE A 96 -22.88 18.73 4.67
CA PHE A 96 -22.26 18.67 3.34
C PHE A 96 -20.89 17.98 3.26
N VAL A 97 -20.37 17.38 4.34
CA VAL A 97 -19.18 16.56 4.26
C VAL A 97 -19.63 15.10 4.17
N PRO A 98 -19.44 14.41 3.03
CA PRO A 98 -19.64 12.98 2.99
C PRO A 98 -18.72 12.37 4.05
N ASN A 99 -19.27 11.53 4.90
CA ASN A 99 -18.58 10.86 6.02
C ASN A 99 -17.63 9.76 5.48
N SER A 100 -16.75 10.16 4.56
CA SER A 100 -15.69 9.30 4.02
C SER A 100 -14.54 9.30 5.00
N ASN A 101 -14.27 8.16 5.58
CA ASN A 101 -13.06 7.95 6.35
C ASN A 101 -11.86 8.05 5.36
N PRO A 102 -11.07 9.14 5.35
CA PRO A 102 -10.08 9.39 4.30
C PRO A 102 -9.01 8.28 4.20
N SER A 103 -8.88 7.46 5.24
CA SER A 103 -7.98 6.29 5.24
C SER A 103 -8.53 5.10 4.43
N LYS A 104 -9.79 5.12 4.01
CA LYS A 104 -10.46 4.01 3.28
C LYS A 104 -10.80 4.35 1.84
N GLU A 105 -10.53 5.54 1.38
CA GLU A 105 -10.79 5.96 0.00
C GLU A 105 -9.53 5.87 -0.87
N ILE A 106 -9.73 5.62 -2.16
CA ILE A 106 -8.65 5.75 -3.13
C ILE A 106 -8.35 7.24 -3.29
N VAL A 107 -7.10 7.61 -3.22
CA VAL A 107 -6.66 9.01 -3.21
C VAL A 107 -5.81 9.29 -4.44
N LEU A 108 -6.22 10.28 -5.23
CA LEU A 108 -5.42 10.87 -6.29
C LEU A 108 -4.88 12.22 -5.82
N GLU A 109 -3.58 12.32 -5.67
CA GLU A 109 -2.86 13.54 -5.36
C GLU A 109 -2.30 14.12 -6.66
N LEU A 110 -2.77 15.29 -7.05
CA LEU A 110 -2.31 16.00 -8.24
C LEU A 110 -0.99 16.73 -7.96
N SER A 111 -0.30 17.14 -9.01
CA SER A 111 1.00 17.83 -8.94
C SER A 111 1.00 19.11 -8.10
N ASN A 112 -0.12 19.81 -8.04
CA ASN A 112 -0.30 21.04 -7.26
C ASN A 112 -0.64 20.77 -5.79
N GLY A 113 -0.62 19.50 -5.34
CA GLY A 113 -0.98 19.09 -3.98
C GLY A 113 -2.49 18.96 -3.74
N THR A 114 -3.33 19.16 -4.74
CA THR A 114 -4.77 18.90 -4.63
C THR A 114 -5.03 17.42 -4.41
N ILE A 115 -5.82 17.10 -3.41
CA ILE A 115 -6.22 15.73 -3.08
C ILE A 115 -7.64 15.49 -3.57
N GLU A 116 -7.80 14.49 -4.42
CA GLU A 116 -9.09 14.00 -4.88
C GLU A 116 -9.37 12.61 -4.33
N TYR A 117 -10.54 12.45 -3.70
CA TYR A 117 -11.03 11.14 -3.25
C TYR A 117 -11.85 10.50 -4.36
N ILE A 118 -11.47 9.28 -4.74
CA ILE A 118 -12.17 8.52 -5.77
C ILE A 118 -13.27 7.69 -5.11
N SER A 119 -14.51 8.12 -5.30
CA SER A 119 -15.70 7.40 -4.83
C SER A 119 -16.30 6.53 -5.92
N LYS A 120 -16.99 5.43 -5.52
CA LYS A 120 -17.59 4.47 -6.45
C LYS A 120 -18.71 5.03 -7.33
N ASP A 121 -19.32 6.15 -6.94
CA ASP A 121 -20.57 6.62 -7.54
C ASP A 121 -20.39 7.80 -8.51
N GLN A 122 -19.16 8.22 -8.78
CA GLN A 122 -18.92 9.40 -9.61
C GLN A 122 -17.99 9.09 -10.79
N THR A 123 -18.49 9.41 -11.98
CA THR A 123 -17.65 9.56 -13.18
C THR A 123 -17.39 11.05 -13.40
N LYS A 124 -16.13 11.47 -13.41
CA LYS A 124 -15.75 12.88 -13.61
C LYS A 124 -14.49 13.01 -14.44
N ASN A 125 -14.30 14.20 -15.02
CA ASN A 125 -13.02 14.55 -15.61
C ASN A 125 -12.05 15.03 -14.52
N VAL A 126 -10.80 14.61 -14.60
CA VAL A 126 -9.69 15.17 -13.82
C VAL A 126 -9.15 16.34 -14.62
N ILE A 127 -9.01 17.48 -13.95
CA ILE A 127 -8.68 18.76 -14.59
C ILE A 127 -7.30 19.22 -14.09
N ASP A 128 -6.45 19.70 -15.00
CA ASP A 128 -5.16 20.31 -14.64
C ASP A 128 -5.32 21.73 -14.08
N GLU A 129 -4.23 22.36 -13.68
CA GLU A 129 -4.21 23.75 -13.16
C GLU A 129 -4.69 24.80 -14.19
N LYS A 130 -4.66 24.45 -15.47
CA LYS A 130 -5.10 25.34 -16.57
C LYS A 130 -6.56 25.11 -16.96
N GLY A 131 -7.27 24.19 -16.28
CA GLY A 131 -8.66 23.85 -16.57
C GLY A 131 -8.84 22.84 -17.69
N ASN A 132 -7.78 22.19 -18.18
CA ASN A 132 -7.89 21.18 -19.23
C ASN A 132 -8.23 19.82 -18.63
N ALA A 133 -9.13 19.07 -19.28
CA ALA A 133 -9.39 17.69 -18.90
C ALA A 133 -8.19 16.80 -19.31
N ILE A 134 -7.48 16.26 -18.32
CA ILE A 134 -6.28 15.41 -18.52
C ILE A 134 -6.58 13.94 -18.41
N ALA A 135 -7.66 13.57 -17.70
CA ALA A 135 -8.08 12.17 -17.54
C ALA A 135 -9.58 12.08 -17.28
N LYS A 136 -10.12 10.90 -17.51
CA LYS A 136 -11.49 10.51 -17.13
C LYS A 136 -11.40 9.47 -16.02
N GLN A 137 -11.98 9.80 -14.88
CA GLN A 137 -12.16 8.90 -13.77
C GLN A 137 -13.50 8.17 -13.86
N SER A 138 -13.52 6.89 -13.55
CA SER A 138 -14.71 6.07 -13.32
C SER A 138 -14.62 5.35 -11.95
N GLN A 139 -15.58 4.45 -11.65
CA GLN A 139 -15.68 3.78 -10.34
C GLN A 139 -14.41 3.01 -9.92
N ASP A 140 -13.75 2.34 -10.86
CA ASP A 140 -12.64 1.43 -10.62
C ASP A 140 -11.39 1.75 -11.45
N SER A 141 -11.43 2.86 -12.20
CA SER A 141 -10.35 3.21 -13.12
C SER A 141 -10.21 4.70 -13.40
N ILE A 142 -9.02 5.07 -13.85
CA ILE A 142 -8.72 6.38 -14.43
C ILE A 142 -7.99 6.17 -15.74
N VAL A 143 -8.39 6.93 -16.77
CA VAL A 143 -7.81 6.87 -18.12
C VAL A 143 -7.27 8.25 -18.48
N TYR A 144 -5.96 8.36 -18.65
CA TYR A 144 -5.29 9.60 -19.07
C TYR A 144 -5.35 9.78 -20.58
N TYR A 145 -5.54 11.02 -21.03
CA TYR A 145 -5.54 11.36 -22.44
C TYR A 145 -4.12 11.56 -22.96
N GLY A 146 -3.78 10.91 -24.07
CA GLY A 146 -2.47 11.01 -24.68
C GLY A 146 -2.34 12.20 -25.64
N HIS A 147 -1.97 13.38 -25.14
CA HIS A 147 -1.56 14.51 -25.99
C HIS A 147 -0.42 15.25 -25.32
N ALA A 148 0.82 14.83 -25.59
CA ALA A 148 2.00 15.55 -25.13
C ALA A 148 2.12 16.89 -25.87
N THR A 149 1.90 17.98 -25.15
CA THR A 149 2.12 19.35 -25.68
C THR A 149 3.36 20.02 -25.09
N ASN A 150 3.94 19.45 -24.02
CA ASN A 150 5.09 19.99 -23.32
C ASN A 150 6.07 18.89 -22.86
N ASN A 151 7.37 19.23 -22.79
CA ASN A 151 8.41 18.34 -22.25
C ASN A 151 8.50 18.36 -20.72
N GLU A 152 7.67 19.14 -20.02
CA GLU A 152 7.67 19.19 -18.57
C GLU A 152 6.88 18.01 -17.99
N LEU A 153 7.56 17.19 -17.18
CA LEU A 153 6.96 16.04 -16.54
C LEU A 153 6.23 16.47 -15.26
N VAL A 154 4.92 16.43 -15.30
CA VAL A 154 4.03 16.73 -14.18
C VAL A 154 3.52 15.43 -13.59
N TYR A 155 3.87 15.14 -12.33
CA TYR A 155 3.56 13.87 -11.67
C TYR A 155 2.30 13.93 -10.82
N ASN A 156 1.49 12.88 -10.93
CA ASN A 156 0.42 12.58 -9.99
C ASN A 156 0.78 11.36 -9.15
N THR A 157 0.15 11.23 -7.97
CA THR A 157 0.31 10.07 -7.09
C THR A 157 -1.05 9.46 -6.79
N LEU A 158 -1.21 8.18 -7.08
CA LEU A 158 -2.42 7.41 -6.79
C LEU A 158 -2.13 6.45 -5.64
N LYS A 159 -2.94 6.52 -4.57
CA LYS A 159 -2.85 5.67 -3.38
C LYS A 159 -4.09 4.80 -3.27
N VAL A 160 -3.90 3.49 -3.25
CA VAL A 160 -4.97 2.50 -3.11
C VAL A 160 -4.92 1.93 -1.68
N PRO A 161 -5.97 2.12 -0.86
CA PRO A 161 -5.98 1.59 0.50
C PRO A 161 -6.16 0.07 0.52
N TYR A 162 -6.01 -0.54 1.69
CA TYR A 162 -6.36 -1.95 1.91
C TYR A 162 -7.84 -2.18 1.59
N GLY A 163 -8.17 -3.38 1.13
CA GLY A 163 -9.53 -3.78 0.74
C GLY A 163 -9.98 -3.26 -0.63
N LYS A 164 -9.13 -2.55 -1.37
CA LYS A 164 -9.47 -2.00 -2.70
C LYS A 164 -8.39 -2.32 -3.73
N THR A 165 -8.79 -2.37 -4.98
CA THR A 165 -7.91 -2.40 -6.16
C THR A 165 -8.33 -1.29 -7.11
N PHE A 166 -7.43 -0.84 -7.98
CA PHE A 166 -7.73 0.23 -8.94
C PHE A 166 -6.95 0.07 -10.24
N LYS A 167 -7.51 0.59 -11.34
CA LYS A 167 -6.89 0.54 -12.66
C LYS A 167 -6.48 1.93 -13.13
N VAL A 168 -5.33 2.01 -13.76
CA VAL A 168 -4.86 3.25 -14.40
C VAL A 168 -4.46 2.93 -15.83
N THR A 169 -5.01 3.67 -16.79
CA THR A 169 -4.48 3.70 -18.15
C THR A 169 -3.68 4.98 -18.31
N LEU A 170 -2.38 4.85 -18.52
CA LEU A 170 -1.46 5.98 -18.70
C LEU A 170 -1.60 6.59 -20.09
N SER A 171 -1.00 7.76 -20.29
CA SER A 171 -1.06 8.52 -21.55
C SER A 171 -0.48 7.79 -22.77
N ASP A 172 0.38 6.79 -22.55
CA ASP A 172 0.94 5.92 -23.61
C ASP A 172 0.08 4.68 -23.90
N GLY A 173 -1.08 4.55 -23.23
CA GLY A 173 -1.97 3.40 -23.32
C GLY A 173 -1.57 2.22 -22.44
N THR A 174 -0.50 2.30 -21.67
CA THR A 174 -0.12 1.28 -20.69
C THR A 174 -1.21 1.13 -19.63
N LEU A 175 -1.70 -0.11 -19.42
CA LEU A 175 -2.68 -0.43 -18.39
C LEU A 175 -1.98 -0.98 -17.15
N ILE A 176 -2.29 -0.41 -16.00
CA ILE A 176 -1.74 -0.81 -14.70
C ILE A 176 -2.90 -1.17 -13.78
N HIS A 177 -2.89 -2.38 -13.22
CA HIS A 177 -3.75 -2.76 -12.12
C HIS A 177 -2.97 -2.57 -10.82
N LEU A 178 -3.51 -1.80 -9.88
CA LEU A 178 -2.91 -1.57 -8.56
C LEU A 178 -3.62 -2.42 -7.52
N ASN A 179 -2.85 -3.20 -6.77
CA ASN A 179 -3.36 -4.01 -5.67
C ASN A 179 -3.54 -3.18 -4.38
N ALA A 180 -4.22 -3.76 -3.42
CA ALA A 180 -4.49 -3.16 -2.12
C ALA A 180 -3.20 -2.76 -1.38
N GLY A 181 -3.17 -1.54 -0.80
CA GLY A 181 -2.00 -1.00 -0.11
C GLY A 181 -0.92 -0.45 -1.02
N SER A 182 -1.22 -0.22 -2.32
CA SER A 182 -0.22 0.24 -3.29
C SER A 182 -0.29 1.73 -3.55
N THR A 183 0.86 2.30 -3.88
CA THR A 183 1.03 3.70 -4.31
C THR A 183 1.79 3.73 -5.62
N LEU A 184 1.23 4.42 -6.62
CA LEU A 184 1.86 4.66 -7.90
C LEU A 184 2.05 6.17 -8.12
N LYS A 185 3.29 6.59 -8.38
CA LYS A 185 3.60 7.94 -8.84
C LYS A 185 3.98 7.89 -10.31
N TYR A 186 3.31 8.66 -11.15
CA TYR A 186 3.44 8.61 -12.61
C TYR A 186 3.22 9.99 -13.22
N PRO A 187 3.82 10.30 -14.38
CA PRO A 187 3.57 11.56 -15.06
C PRO A 187 2.18 11.55 -15.72
N GLN A 188 1.53 12.71 -15.74
CA GLN A 188 0.27 12.91 -16.46
C GLN A 188 0.43 12.57 -17.95
N GLN A 189 1.60 12.90 -18.50
CA GLN A 189 2.01 12.58 -19.87
C GLN A 189 3.50 12.25 -19.87
N PHE A 190 3.90 11.28 -20.69
CA PHE A 190 5.31 10.99 -20.90
C PHE A 190 5.94 12.02 -21.84
N GLY A 191 7.20 12.37 -21.57
CA GLY A 191 7.94 13.31 -22.43
C GLY A 191 8.30 12.69 -23.78
N LEU A 192 8.45 13.55 -24.77
CA LEU A 192 8.92 13.16 -26.10
C LEU A 192 10.39 12.72 -26.02
N ASN A 193 10.73 11.59 -26.66
CA ASN A 193 12.10 11.07 -26.76
C ASN A 193 12.77 10.74 -25.39
N THR A 194 12.00 10.43 -24.37
CA THR A 194 12.50 10.03 -23.04
C THR A 194 11.97 8.64 -22.63
N SER A 195 12.62 8.01 -21.66
CA SER A 195 12.06 6.80 -21.04
C SER A 195 10.74 7.11 -20.33
N ARG A 196 9.82 6.13 -20.34
CA ARG A 196 8.54 6.20 -19.66
C ARG A 196 8.70 5.71 -18.22
N LYS A 197 8.90 6.62 -17.27
CA LYS A 197 9.25 6.27 -15.89
C LYS A 197 8.07 6.45 -14.93
N VAL A 198 7.83 5.43 -14.09
CA VAL A 198 6.87 5.44 -12.98
C VAL A 198 7.52 4.90 -11.71
N TYR A 199 6.92 5.18 -10.55
CA TYR A 199 7.42 4.75 -9.24
C TYR A 199 6.33 3.95 -8.52
N LEU A 200 6.67 2.75 -8.03
CA LEU A 200 5.75 1.86 -7.35
C LEU A 200 6.22 1.56 -5.92
N THR A 201 5.28 1.65 -4.98
CA THR A 201 5.36 1.03 -3.66
C THR A 201 4.14 0.12 -3.51
N GLY A 202 4.32 -1.13 -3.10
CA GLY A 202 3.23 -2.12 -3.07
C GLY A 202 3.26 -3.04 -4.27
N GLU A 203 2.10 -3.43 -4.80
CA GLU A 203 1.99 -4.42 -5.87
C GLU A 203 1.16 -3.90 -7.04
N ALA A 204 1.66 -4.13 -8.25
CA ALA A 204 0.95 -3.81 -9.48
C ALA A 204 1.21 -4.82 -10.58
N PHE A 205 0.18 -5.06 -11.39
CA PHE A 205 0.27 -5.76 -12.65
C PHE A 205 0.30 -4.74 -13.78
N PHE A 206 1.29 -4.88 -14.66
CA PHE A 206 1.53 -3.99 -15.79
C PHE A 206 1.24 -4.71 -17.10
N ASP A 207 0.44 -4.10 -17.96
CA ASP A 207 0.30 -4.44 -19.39
C ASP A 207 0.84 -3.25 -20.19
N VAL A 208 2.15 -3.29 -20.47
CA VAL A 208 2.89 -2.16 -21.03
C VAL A 208 2.76 -2.12 -22.53
N THR A 209 2.36 -0.95 -23.06
CA THR A 209 2.30 -0.69 -24.52
C THR A 209 3.68 -0.86 -25.16
N LYS A 210 3.73 -1.58 -26.29
CA LYS A 210 4.97 -1.88 -27.01
C LYS A 210 5.56 -0.62 -27.64
N ASP A 211 6.74 -0.22 -27.15
CA ASP A 211 7.57 0.86 -27.70
C ASP A 211 9.04 0.56 -27.44
N LYS A 212 9.77 0.20 -28.49
CA LYS A 212 11.18 -0.16 -28.43
C LYS A 212 12.10 1.05 -28.31
N LEU A 213 11.64 2.24 -28.69
CA LEU A 213 12.44 3.46 -28.70
C LEU A 213 12.41 4.14 -27.33
N HIS A 214 11.31 3.99 -26.59
CA HIS A 214 11.13 4.63 -25.28
C HIS A 214 10.86 3.55 -24.23
N PRO A 215 11.90 3.01 -23.57
CA PRO A 215 11.75 2.00 -22.53
C PRO A 215 10.80 2.44 -21.42
N PHE A 216 9.99 1.50 -20.90
CA PHE A 216 9.15 1.72 -19.74
C PHE A 216 9.91 1.25 -18.49
N ILE A 217 10.04 2.13 -17.50
CA ILE A 217 10.84 1.89 -16.30
C ILE A 217 9.94 2.01 -15.07
N VAL A 218 9.87 0.93 -14.28
CA VAL A 218 9.22 0.97 -12.96
C VAL A 218 10.30 1.00 -11.90
N GLU A 219 10.40 2.13 -11.21
CA GLU A 219 11.27 2.27 -10.03
C GLU A 219 10.52 1.81 -8.79
N SER A 220 11.08 0.86 -8.07
CA SER A 220 10.73 0.54 -6.69
C SER A 220 11.92 0.90 -5.79
N ASN A 221 11.80 0.70 -4.48
CA ASN A 221 12.82 1.12 -3.53
C ASN A 221 14.26 0.73 -3.90
N GLN A 222 14.50 -0.56 -4.17
CA GLN A 222 15.83 -1.09 -4.40
C GLN A 222 16.02 -1.66 -5.80
N VAL A 223 14.95 -1.81 -6.57
CA VAL A 223 14.97 -2.49 -7.87
C VAL A 223 14.31 -1.62 -8.92
N SER A 224 14.97 -1.50 -10.06
CA SER A 224 14.45 -0.91 -11.29
C SER A 224 14.08 -2.03 -12.25
N VAL A 225 12.88 -1.93 -12.85
CA VAL A 225 12.33 -2.87 -13.82
C VAL A 225 12.18 -2.17 -15.15
N GLU A 226 12.95 -2.57 -16.16
CA GLU A 226 12.93 -1.99 -17.51
C GLU A 226 12.33 -2.96 -18.51
N VAL A 227 11.37 -2.47 -19.33
CA VAL A 227 10.66 -3.24 -20.35
C VAL A 227 10.39 -2.41 -21.61
N LEU A 228 10.12 -3.09 -22.74
CA LEU A 228 9.82 -2.48 -24.04
C LEU A 228 8.39 -2.76 -24.54
N GLY A 229 7.56 -3.46 -23.75
CA GLY A 229 6.20 -3.88 -24.12
C GLY A 229 5.94 -5.29 -23.62
N THR A 230 5.47 -5.42 -22.39
CA THR A 230 5.63 -6.62 -21.56
C THR A 230 4.48 -6.68 -20.56
N LYS A 231 4.01 -7.91 -20.26
CA LYS A 231 3.06 -8.15 -19.16
C LYS A 231 3.78 -8.79 -17.98
N PHE A 232 3.73 -8.13 -16.84
CA PHE A 232 4.42 -8.60 -15.64
C PHE A 232 3.73 -8.12 -14.36
N ASN A 233 3.93 -8.86 -13.28
CA ASN A 233 3.57 -8.45 -11.92
C ASN A 233 4.82 -8.01 -11.16
N LEU A 234 4.75 -6.92 -10.42
CA LEU A 234 5.80 -6.46 -9.51
C LEU A 234 5.20 -6.28 -8.12
N SER A 235 5.74 -7.00 -7.14
CA SER A 235 5.43 -6.86 -5.71
C SER A 235 6.64 -6.30 -4.97
N ALA A 236 6.49 -5.11 -4.41
CA ALA A 236 7.51 -4.35 -3.68
C ALA A 236 6.89 -3.67 -2.45
N TYR A 237 6.23 -4.47 -1.60
CA TYR A 237 5.66 -3.98 -0.34
C TYR A 237 6.77 -3.68 0.67
N PRO A 238 6.73 -2.54 1.37
CA PRO A 238 7.75 -2.19 2.37
C PRO A 238 7.80 -3.14 3.57
N ASP A 239 6.65 -3.76 3.91
CA ASP A 239 6.52 -4.75 4.99
C ASP A 239 6.95 -6.17 4.59
N GLU A 240 7.47 -6.35 3.37
CA GLU A 240 8.02 -7.62 2.89
C GLU A 240 9.55 -7.55 2.73
N LYS A 241 10.23 -8.65 3.10
CA LYS A 241 11.71 -8.73 3.03
C LYS A 241 12.26 -8.88 1.61
N GLN A 242 11.37 -9.01 0.63
CA GLN A 242 11.73 -9.30 -0.75
C GLN A 242 10.92 -8.47 -1.73
N ILE A 243 11.54 -8.17 -2.87
CA ILE A 243 10.88 -7.62 -4.04
C ILE A 243 10.79 -8.75 -5.06
N GLN A 244 9.62 -8.98 -5.64
CA GLN A 244 9.39 -10.06 -6.57
C GLN A 244 8.77 -9.54 -7.86
N THR A 245 9.35 -9.96 -8.98
CA THR A 245 8.84 -9.68 -10.33
C THR A 245 8.53 -10.99 -11.01
N VAL A 246 7.34 -11.12 -11.58
CA VAL A 246 6.90 -12.30 -12.32
C VAL A 246 6.53 -11.91 -13.74
N LEU A 247 7.16 -12.56 -14.71
CA LEU A 247 6.98 -12.25 -16.12
C LEU A 247 5.95 -13.18 -16.76
N VAL A 248 4.92 -12.57 -17.38
CA VAL A 248 3.86 -13.28 -18.14
C VAL A 248 4.18 -13.31 -19.62
N GLU A 249 4.47 -12.15 -20.23
CA GLU A 249 4.74 -12.02 -21.67
C GLU A 249 5.85 -11.00 -21.93
N GLY A 250 6.74 -11.28 -22.88
CA GLY A 250 7.79 -10.37 -23.31
C GLY A 250 9.14 -10.64 -22.64
N SER A 251 9.84 -9.59 -22.20
CA SER A 251 11.13 -9.66 -21.53
C SER A 251 11.23 -8.53 -20.51
N VAL A 252 11.83 -8.82 -19.36
CA VAL A 252 12.07 -7.86 -18.27
C VAL A 252 13.54 -7.84 -17.93
N ARG A 253 14.14 -6.65 -17.89
CA ARG A 253 15.44 -6.42 -17.25
C ARG A 253 15.21 -5.86 -15.86
N LEU A 254 15.79 -6.53 -14.85
CA LEU A 254 15.79 -6.08 -13.46
C LEU A 254 17.21 -5.65 -13.10
N SER A 255 17.35 -4.53 -12.39
CA SER A 255 18.62 -4.07 -11.85
C SER A 255 18.46 -3.51 -10.44
N GLU A 256 19.50 -3.67 -9.62
CA GLU A 256 19.56 -3.06 -8.29
C GLU A 256 19.89 -1.57 -8.43
N ASN A 257 19.08 -0.68 -7.81
CA ASN A 257 19.25 0.78 -7.94
C ASN A 257 20.61 1.26 -7.45
N ALA A 258 21.10 0.69 -6.34
CA ALA A 258 22.41 1.05 -5.76
C ALA A 258 23.60 0.49 -6.56
N ASN A 259 23.39 -0.59 -7.33
CA ASN A 259 24.42 -1.25 -8.14
C ASN A 259 23.82 -1.79 -9.45
N PRO A 260 23.68 -0.98 -10.49
CA PRO A 260 23.05 -1.40 -11.76
C PRO A 260 23.79 -2.53 -12.50
N LYS A 261 25.05 -2.85 -12.12
CA LYS A 261 25.77 -4.03 -12.63
C LYS A 261 25.20 -5.33 -12.07
N ASN A 262 24.56 -5.28 -10.89
CA ASN A 262 23.76 -6.38 -10.37
C ASN A 262 22.40 -6.37 -11.06
N ASN A 263 22.26 -7.16 -12.11
CA ASN A 263 21.07 -7.23 -12.93
C ASN A 263 20.76 -8.65 -13.39
N THR A 264 19.54 -8.86 -13.84
CA THR A 264 19.08 -10.12 -14.43
C THR A 264 18.03 -9.84 -15.51
N ILE A 265 17.87 -10.79 -16.42
CA ILE A 265 16.84 -10.76 -17.47
C ILE A 265 15.91 -11.94 -17.25
N LEU A 266 14.60 -11.67 -17.20
CA LEU A 266 13.57 -12.70 -17.11
C LEU A 266 13.02 -13.08 -18.46
N SER A 267 12.71 -14.36 -18.57
CA SER A 267 11.89 -14.96 -19.64
C SER A 267 10.47 -15.23 -19.11
N PRO A 268 9.45 -15.38 -19.98
CA PRO A 268 8.10 -15.73 -19.55
C PRO A 268 8.04 -16.96 -18.64
N ASN A 269 7.08 -16.97 -17.71
CA ASN A 269 6.89 -17.98 -16.68
C ASN A 269 8.05 -18.08 -15.66
N HIS A 270 8.83 -17.02 -15.51
CA HIS A 270 9.85 -16.93 -14.47
C HIS A 270 9.56 -15.80 -13.50
N ALA A 271 9.98 -16.01 -12.27
CA ALA A 271 10.05 -15.00 -11.22
C ALA A 271 11.50 -14.63 -10.93
N ALA A 272 11.76 -13.37 -10.62
CA ALA A 272 12.98 -12.92 -9.96
C ALA A 272 12.63 -12.36 -8.59
N THR A 273 13.32 -12.85 -7.59
CA THR A 273 13.20 -12.38 -6.21
C THR A 273 14.51 -11.73 -5.78
N TRP A 274 14.42 -10.46 -5.37
CA TRP A 274 15.51 -9.73 -4.76
C TRP A 274 15.27 -9.59 -3.26
N THR A 275 16.32 -9.76 -2.44
CA THR A 275 16.20 -9.65 -0.98
C THR A 275 17.27 -8.71 -0.43
N ASN A 276 16.90 -7.92 0.58
CA ASN A 276 17.82 -7.02 1.29
C ASN A 276 19.04 -7.75 1.89
N SER A 277 18.85 -9.00 2.34
CA SER A 277 19.89 -9.78 2.99
C SER A 277 20.96 -10.29 2.03
N SER A 278 20.56 -10.77 0.85
CA SER A 278 21.49 -11.32 -0.15
C SER A 278 22.00 -10.28 -1.13
N LYS A 279 21.22 -9.20 -1.38
CA LYS A 279 21.44 -8.22 -2.44
C LYS A 279 21.68 -8.87 -3.80
N LYS A 280 20.98 -9.96 -4.08
CA LYS A 280 21.08 -10.74 -5.33
C LYS A 280 19.71 -11.07 -5.85
N PHE A 281 19.60 -11.20 -7.16
CA PHE A 281 18.41 -11.76 -7.82
C PHE A 281 18.52 -13.30 -7.82
N ALA A 282 17.49 -13.96 -7.26
CA ALA A 282 17.26 -15.38 -7.46
C ALA A 282 16.14 -15.54 -8.48
N THR A 283 16.34 -16.39 -9.48
CA THR A 283 15.35 -16.65 -10.53
C THR A 283 14.87 -18.09 -10.48
N GLU A 284 13.55 -18.28 -10.70
CA GLU A 284 12.93 -19.60 -10.71
C GLU A 284 11.77 -19.63 -11.71
N THR A 285 11.43 -20.82 -12.19
CA THR A 285 10.22 -21.04 -12.99
C THR A 285 9.02 -21.10 -12.07
N VAL A 286 7.95 -20.38 -12.42
CA VAL A 286 6.73 -20.30 -11.61
C VAL A 286 5.47 -20.48 -12.43
N ASP A 287 4.41 -20.85 -11.74
CA ASP A 287 3.04 -20.74 -12.24
C ASP A 287 2.60 -19.27 -12.06
N VAL A 288 2.44 -18.53 -13.15
CA VAL A 288 2.14 -17.10 -13.14
C VAL A 288 0.80 -16.78 -12.50
N ASP A 289 -0.16 -17.70 -12.53
CA ASP A 289 -1.49 -17.50 -11.96
C ASP A 289 -1.44 -17.30 -10.44
N LEU A 290 -0.46 -17.91 -9.76
CA LEU A 290 -0.25 -17.72 -8.32
C LEU A 290 0.01 -16.24 -7.93
N PHE A 291 0.51 -15.46 -8.88
CA PHE A 291 0.94 -14.07 -8.69
C PHE A 291 0.06 -13.05 -9.40
N THR A 292 -0.80 -13.48 -10.33
CA THR A 292 -1.59 -12.57 -11.16
C THR A 292 -3.10 -12.71 -10.99
N ALA A 293 -3.59 -13.81 -10.37
CA ALA A 293 -5.01 -14.06 -10.16
C ALA A 293 -5.74 -12.95 -9.37
N TRP A 294 -5.01 -12.21 -8.54
CA TRP A 294 -5.57 -11.08 -7.80
C TRP A 294 -6.15 -9.98 -8.70
N VAL A 295 -5.66 -9.83 -9.94
CA VAL A 295 -6.21 -8.94 -10.97
C VAL A 295 -7.67 -9.26 -11.28
N GLN A 296 -8.03 -10.54 -11.16
CA GLN A 296 -9.39 -11.06 -11.35
C GLN A 296 -10.17 -11.17 -10.04
N GLY A 297 -9.56 -10.78 -8.91
CA GLY A 297 -10.17 -10.83 -7.58
C GLY A 297 -10.04 -12.20 -6.90
N GLU A 298 -9.02 -12.99 -7.27
CA GLU A 298 -8.71 -14.27 -6.68
C GLU A 298 -7.34 -14.26 -6.00
N LEU A 299 -7.20 -14.97 -4.87
CA LEU A 299 -5.93 -15.27 -4.24
C LEU A 299 -5.68 -16.77 -4.36
N ILE A 300 -4.65 -17.15 -5.12
CA ILE A 300 -4.23 -18.53 -5.26
C ILE A 300 -3.00 -18.78 -4.38
N PHE A 301 -3.03 -19.83 -3.60
CA PHE A 301 -1.95 -20.29 -2.73
C PHE A 301 -1.54 -21.70 -3.11
N LYS A 302 -0.24 -21.92 -3.21
CA LYS A 302 0.35 -23.24 -3.42
C LYS A 302 1.54 -23.38 -2.49
N ASP A 303 1.42 -24.28 -1.53
CA ASP A 303 2.45 -24.52 -0.52
C ASP A 303 2.91 -23.23 0.21
N ALA A 304 1.95 -22.31 0.41
CA ALA A 304 2.21 -20.99 0.98
C ALA A 304 2.23 -21.04 2.51
N SER A 305 3.18 -20.34 3.14
CA SER A 305 3.23 -20.24 4.61
C SER A 305 2.01 -19.48 5.14
N PHE A 306 1.57 -19.84 6.35
CA PHE A 306 0.45 -19.16 7.01
C PHE A 306 0.67 -17.64 7.12
N GLY A 307 1.89 -17.20 7.45
CA GLY A 307 2.23 -15.79 7.51
C GLY A 307 2.07 -15.06 6.19
N SER A 308 2.47 -15.66 5.05
CA SER A 308 2.27 -15.09 3.72
C SER A 308 0.78 -14.97 3.37
N ILE A 309 -0.02 -16.00 3.71
CA ILE A 309 -1.47 -15.98 3.52
C ILE A 309 -2.10 -14.84 4.34
N CYS A 310 -1.73 -14.72 5.63
CA CYS A 310 -2.23 -13.65 6.50
C CYS A 310 -1.96 -12.26 5.91
N LYS A 311 -0.74 -11.98 5.43
CA LYS A 311 -0.39 -10.69 4.82
C LYS A 311 -1.25 -10.38 3.59
N ARG A 312 -1.46 -11.36 2.70
CA ARG A 312 -2.32 -11.18 1.53
C ARG A 312 -3.78 -10.98 1.92
N MET A 313 -4.27 -11.69 2.95
CA MET A 313 -5.62 -11.50 3.50
C MET A 313 -5.78 -10.12 4.17
N GLU A 314 -4.81 -9.68 4.97
CA GLU A 314 -4.83 -8.35 5.61
C GLU A 314 -5.02 -7.24 4.57
N ARG A 315 -4.28 -7.32 3.46
CA ARG A 315 -4.39 -6.37 2.36
C ARG A 315 -5.73 -6.46 1.64
N ALA A 316 -6.17 -7.66 1.31
CA ALA A 316 -7.39 -7.88 0.52
C ALA A 316 -8.68 -7.53 1.29
N PHE A 317 -8.72 -7.76 2.61
CA PHE A 317 -9.94 -7.61 3.42
C PHE A 317 -9.91 -6.41 4.40
N ASP A 318 -8.87 -5.57 4.35
CA ASP A 318 -8.66 -4.43 5.28
C ASP A 318 -8.79 -4.84 6.76
N VAL A 319 -8.11 -5.93 7.12
CA VAL A 319 -8.06 -6.47 8.48
C VAL A 319 -6.61 -6.53 8.97
N THR A 320 -6.44 -6.67 10.29
CA THR A 320 -5.14 -6.98 10.91
C THR A 320 -5.23 -8.37 11.50
N ILE A 321 -4.33 -9.27 11.11
CA ILE A 321 -4.27 -10.64 11.61
C ILE A 321 -3.07 -10.78 12.54
N VAL A 322 -3.35 -11.22 13.74
CA VAL A 322 -2.37 -11.43 14.79
C VAL A 322 -2.35 -12.91 15.12
N ASN A 323 -1.27 -13.59 14.75
CA ASN A 323 -1.10 -15.00 15.04
C ASN A 323 -0.19 -15.19 16.26
N SER A 324 -0.74 -15.77 17.34
CA SER A 324 0.00 -16.23 18.52
C SER A 324 0.09 -17.76 18.60
N ASN A 325 -0.34 -18.48 17.53
CA ASN A 325 -0.23 -19.94 17.48
C ASN A 325 1.06 -20.33 16.73
N SER A 326 2.07 -20.79 17.47
CA SER A 326 3.35 -21.24 16.92
C SER A 326 3.22 -22.44 15.98
N ASN A 327 2.21 -23.29 16.17
CA ASN A 327 2.00 -24.46 15.31
C ASN A 327 1.68 -24.07 13.86
N LEU A 328 1.05 -22.91 13.64
CA LEU A 328 0.72 -22.40 12.31
C LEU A 328 1.92 -21.82 11.57
N VAL A 329 3.01 -21.47 12.25
CA VAL A 329 4.19 -20.84 11.63
C VAL A 329 4.85 -21.76 10.61
N ALA A 330 4.92 -23.08 10.93
CA ALA A 330 5.51 -24.09 10.06
C ALA A 330 4.53 -24.64 9.00
N GLN A 331 3.24 -24.35 9.13
CA GLN A 331 2.21 -24.89 8.25
C GLN A 331 2.18 -24.18 6.91
N LYS A 332 1.90 -24.97 5.89
CA LYS A 332 1.75 -24.52 4.52
C LYS A 332 0.38 -24.93 4.00
N PHE A 333 -0.22 -24.05 3.23
CA PHE A 333 -1.59 -24.25 2.73
C PHE A 333 -1.64 -24.04 1.23
N SER A 334 -2.58 -24.74 0.60
CA SER A 334 -2.90 -24.56 -0.83
C SER A 334 -4.40 -24.38 -1.00
N GLY A 335 -4.80 -23.49 -1.90
CA GLY A 335 -6.20 -23.24 -2.15
C GLY A 335 -6.40 -21.96 -2.97
N THR A 336 -7.65 -21.72 -3.37
CA THR A 336 -8.06 -20.51 -4.09
C THR A 336 -9.17 -19.82 -3.32
N ILE A 337 -9.03 -18.50 -3.15
CA ILE A 337 -9.98 -17.63 -2.47
C ILE A 337 -10.50 -16.60 -3.48
N LYS A 338 -11.81 -16.52 -3.63
CA LYS A 338 -12.48 -15.46 -4.38
C LYS A 338 -12.81 -14.31 -3.45
N ILE A 339 -12.07 -13.21 -3.56
CA ILE A 339 -12.12 -12.08 -2.60
C ILE A 339 -13.53 -11.49 -2.48
N LYS A 340 -14.26 -11.35 -3.60
CA LYS A 340 -15.60 -10.74 -3.61
C LYS A 340 -16.71 -11.65 -3.05
N GLU A 341 -16.48 -12.97 -3.09
CA GLU A 341 -17.46 -13.97 -2.69
C GLU A 341 -17.22 -14.48 -1.26
N SER A 342 -16.05 -14.22 -0.68
CA SER A 342 -15.63 -14.76 0.61
C SER A 342 -15.53 -13.68 1.67
N LYS A 343 -15.81 -14.04 2.91
CA LYS A 343 -15.44 -13.26 4.09
C LYS A 343 -14.14 -13.82 4.68
N VAL A 344 -13.40 -12.98 5.37
CA VAL A 344 -12.16 -13.42 6.01
C VAL A 344 -12.38 -14.57 7.02
N GLU A 345 -13.54 -14.56 7.68
CA GLU A 345 -13.96 -15.61 8.61
C GLU A 345 -14.14 -16.96 7.92
N ASP A 346 -14.78 -16.98 6.74
CA ASP A 346 -15.00 -18.21 5.97
C ASP A 346 -13.67 -18.85 5.58
N ILE A 347 -12.67 -18.02 5.26
CA ILE A 347 -11.31 -18.47 4.91
C ILE A 347 -10.62 -19.07 6.13
N LEU A 348 -10.70 -18.38 7.27
CA LEU A 348 -10.11 -18.88 8.52
C LEU A 348 -10.75 -20.20 8.95
N ASP A 349 -12.06 -20.34 8.77
CA ASP A 349 -12.78 -21.58 9.08
C ASP A 349 -12.36 -22.74 8.17
N LEU A 350 -12.07 -22.48 6.88
CA LEU A 350 -11.49 -23.48 5.99
C LEU A 350 -10.08 -23.88 6.42
N LEU A 351 -9.22 -22.93 6.77
CA LEU A 351 -7.85 -23.21 7.23
C LEU A 351 -7.84 -24.02 8.55
N LYS A 352 -8.84 -23.82 9.42
CA LYS A 352 -9.01 -24.61 10.66
C LYS A 352 -9.32 -26.08 10.42
N LEU A 353 -9.87 -26.45 9.25
CA LEU A 353 -10.15 -27.86 8.93
C LEU A 353 -8.86 -28.66 8.77
N ASP A 354 -7.81 -28.00 8.26
CA ASP A 354 -6.50 -28.62 8.09
C ASP A 354 -5.67 -28.59 9.39
N THR A 355 -5.59 -27.43 10.02
CA THR A 355 -4.84 -27.25 11.27
C THR A 355 -5.72 -26.53 12.30
N PRO A 356 -6.18 -27.19 13.35
CA PRO A 356 -7.07 -26.60 14.35
C PRO A 356 -6.46 -25.41 15.09
N PHE A 357 -7.20 -24.29 15.14
CA PHE A 357 -6.87 -23.11 15.93
C PHE A 357 -8.14 -22.36 16.34
N LYS A 358 -8.04 -21.44 17.28
CA LYS A 358 -9.13 -20.52 17.65
C LYS A 358 -8.85 -19.13 17.12
N TYR A 359 -9.88 -18.40 16.79
CA TYR A 359 -9.74 -16.98 16.48
C TYR A 359 -10.90 -16.15 17.02
N SER A 360 -10.64 -14.87 17.23
CA SER A 360 -11.67 -13.86 17.55
C SER A 360 -11.44 -12.63 16.70
N LYS A 361 -12.55 -11.99 16.26
CA LYS A 361 -12.50 -10.74 15.48
C LYS A 361 -13.17 -9.62 16.24
N LYS A 362 -12.45 -8.51 16.43
CA LYS A 362 -13.01 -7.30 17.03
C LYS A 362 -12.37 -6.08 16.34
N ASP A 363 -13.19 -5.13 15.89
CA ASP A 363 -12.77 -3.84 15.31
C ASP A 363 -11.72 -3.97 14.18
N GLY A 364 -11.89 -4.96 13.29
CA GLY A 364 -10.97 -5.22 12.18
C GLY A 364 -9.69 -5.97 12.57
N ILE A 365 -9.50 -6.32 13.86
CA ILE A 365 -8.39 -7.14 14.33
C ILE A 365 -8.86 -8.57 14.54
N ILE A 366 -8.13 -9.51 13.96
CA ILE A 366 -8.33 -10.96 14.11
C ILE A 366 -7.16 -11.48 14.94
N LYS A 367 -7.47 -12.08 16.10
CA LYS A 367 -6.48 -12.76 16.96
C LYS A 367 -6.62 -14.24 16.78
N ILE A 368 -5.50 -14.91 16.50
CA ILE A 368 -5.43 -16.36 16.35
C ILE A 368 -4.64 -16.93 17.52
N THR A 369 -5.20 -17.96 18.15
CA THR A 369 -4.61 -18.64 19.33
C THR A 369 -4.69 -20.16 19.12
N ASN A 370 -4.06 -20.91 20.03
CA ASN A 370 -4.14 -22.37 20.09
C ASN A 370 -5.56 -22.87 20.38
#